data_56e1bbba4a9598d35ece0051055a6d3f
#
_entry.id   56e1bbba4a9598d35ece0051055a6d3f
#
_cell.length_a   1.000
_cell.length_b   1.000
_cell.length_c   1.000
_cell.angle_alpha   90.00
_cell.angle_beta   90.00
_cell.angle_gamma   90.00
#
_symmetry.space_group_name_H-M   'P 1'
#
loop_
_entity.id
_entity.type
_entity.pdbx_description
1 polymer ?
#
loop_
_entity_poly.entity_id
_entity_poly.type
_entity_poly.pdbx_seq_one_letter_code
_entity_poly.pdbx_strand_id
1 'polypeptide(L)'
;DDVQARLAGIQRLLVIAGYDAYPIDGVQGAKTQAAIAKFLNERKLAADAVATPAVFDALIEAARNPEGVGFSWCNDTKYPVMASLGFAEMGSIVTRGWYRVESGQCVRPDLRGDPRRVYSYAEAVDGSGRTVKRGDTALSWGGTLALCTRDGRFELADHKDCAARGLNSTSFAVIDLGNQPATIVRFKDQ
;
A
#
# COMPACT_ATOMS: atom_id res chain seq x y z
N ASP A 1 -28.29 -13.20 12.83
CA ASP A 1 -27.71 -12.86 14.13
C ASP A 1 -27.12 -11.45 14.08
N ASP A 2 -27.54 -10.60 15.04
CA ASP A 2 -27.13 -9.19 15.08
C ASP A 2 -25.62 -9.02 15.27
N VAL A 3 -25.00 -9.92 16.03
CA VAL A 3 -23.53 -9.90 16.26
C VAL A 3 -22.79 -10.17 14.95
N GLN A 4 -23.25 -11.16 14.22
CA GLN A 4 -22.66 -11.52 12.92
C GLN A 4 -22.85 -10.40 11.89
N ALA A 5 -24.05 -9.82 11.84
CA ALA A 5 -24.34 -8.71 10.93
C ALA A 5 -23.48 -7.48 11.25
N ARG A 6 -23.31 -7.20 12.55
CA ARG A 6 -22.45 -6.08 13.00
C ARG A 6 -21.00 -6.27 12.57
N LEU A 7 -20.47 -7.47 12.77
CA LEU A 7 -19.09 -7.76 12.37
C LEU A 7 -18.90 -7.73 10.85
N ALA A 8 -19.88 -8.22 10.10
CA ALA A 8 -19.85 -8.12 8.63
C ALA A 8 -19.81 -6.66 8.17
N GLY A 9 -20.56 -5.78 8.83
CA GLY A 9 -20.52 -4.35 8.57
C GLY A 9 -19.14 -3.73 8.84
N ILE A 10 -18.51 -4.12 9.93
CA ILE A 10 -17.13 -3.70 10.26
C ILE A 10 -16.17 -4.19 9.20
N GLN A 11 -16.24 -5.46 8.81
CA GLN A 11 -15.38 -6.04 7.77
C GLN A 11 -15.54 -5.30 6.44
N ARG A 12 -16.75 -4.98 6.05
CA ARG A 12 -17.04 -4.25 4.81
C ARG A 12 -16.38 -2.87 4.81
N LEU A 13 -16.55 -2.12 5.89
CA LEU A 13 -15.95 -0.78 6.00
C LEU A 13 -14.43 -0.84 6.06
N LEU A 14 -13.87 -1.84 6.75
CA LEU A 14 -12.41 -2.05 6.77
C LEU A 14 -11.87 -2.31 5.37
N VAL A 15 -12.53 -3.14 4.57
CA VAL A 15 -12.11 -3.43 3.19
C VAL A 15 -12.16 -2.16 2.34
N ILE A 16 -13.22 -1.37 2.44
CA ILE A 16 -13.33 -0.10 1.70
C ILE A 16 -12.22 0.86 2.12
N ALA A 17 -11.89 0.87 3.42
CA ALA A 17 -10.81 1.72 3.96
C ALA A 17 -9.39 1.21 3.63
N GLY A 18 -9.26 0.06 2.96
CA GLY A 18 -7.97 -0.47 2.52
C GLY A 18 -7.33 -1.50 3.44
N TYR A 19 -8.09 -2.06 4.40
CA TYR A 19 -7.59 -3.11 5.30
C TYR A 19 -7.97 -4.49 4.80
N ASP A 20 -7.11 -5.48 5.03
CA ASP A 20 -7.35 -6.86 4.60
C ASP A 20 -8.27 -7.58 5.61
N ALA A 21 -9.57 -7.42 5.42
CA ALA A 21 -10.60 -8.01 6.29
C ALA A 21 -11.50 -9.01 5.54
N TYR A 22 -11.07 -9.53 4.41
CA TYR A 22 -11.81 -10.58 3.69
C TYR A 22 -11.64 -11.93 4.39
N PRO A 23 -12.64 -12.82 4.29
CA PRO A 23 -13.95 -12.61 3.67
C PRO A 23 -14.90 -11.80 4.54
N ILE A 24 -15.88 -11.14 3.93
CA ILE A 24 -16.93 -10.41 4.65
C ILE A 24 -18.03 -11.41 5.01
N ASP A 25 -17.86 -12.09 6.13
CA ASP A 25 -18.70 -13.22 6.54
C ASP A 25 -19.28 -13.09 7.97
N GLY A 26 -18.89 -12.02 8.67
CA GLY A 26 -19.32 -11.82 10.06
C GLY A 26 -18.64 -12.75 11.05
N VAL A 27 -17.54 -13.40 10.65
CA VAL A 27 -16.76 -14.30 11.52
C VAL A 27 -15.43 -13.63 11.86
N GLN A 28 -15.06 -13.66 13.13
CA GLN A 28 -13.82 -13.04 13.59
C GLN A 28 -12.67 -14.03 13.48
N GLY A 29 -12.09 -14.11 12.28
CA GLY A 29 -10.87 -14.88 12.03
C GLY A 29 -9.61 -14.04 12.27
N ALA A 30 -8.44 -14.65 12.03
CA ALA A 30 -7.15 -14.02 12.27
C ALA A 30 -6.94 -12.76 11.43
N LYS A 31 -7.35 -12.77 10.17
CA LYS A 31 -7.23 -11.61 9.28
C LYS A 31 -8.09 -10.44 9.76
N THR A 32 -9.32 -10.72 10.15
CA THR A 32 -10.23 -9.71 10.67
C THR A 32 -9.70 -9.10 11.97
N GLN A 33 -9.20 -9.93 12.88
CA GLN A 33 -8.58 -9.45 14.12
C GLN A 33 -7.39 -8.55 13.85
N ALA A 34 -6.51 -8.95 12.93
CA ALA A 34 -5.33 -8.16 12.55
C ALA A 34 -5.73 -6.83 11.91
N ALA A 35 -6.73 -6.84 11.04
CA ALA A 35 -7.23 -5.63 10.38
C ALA A 35 -7.85 -4.66 11.40
N ILE A 36 -8.65 -5.15 12.33
CA ILE A 36 -9.22 -4.33 13.41
C ILE A 36 -8.12 -3.73 14.27
N ALA A 37 -7.15 -4.53 14.70
CA ALA A 37 -6.06 -4.05 15.54
C ALA A 37 -5.25 -2.97 14.83
N LYS A 38 -4.93 -3.16 13.56
CA LYS A 38 -4.21 -2.18 12.75
C LYS A 38 -5.00 -0.89 12.61
N PHE A 39 -6.29 -0.98 12.31
CA PHE A 39 -7.18 0.18 12.21
C PHE A 39 -7.22 0.99 13.52
N LEU A 40 -7.46 0.32 14.64
CA LEU A 40 -7.52 0.99 15.95
C LEU A 40 -6.20 1.67 16.28
N ASN A 41 -5.07 1.01 16.02
CA ASN A 41 -3.75 1.57 16.29
C ASN A 41 -3.47 2.80 15.42
N GLU A 42 -3.75 2.72 14.12
CA GLU A 42 -3.51 3.83 13.19
C GLU A 42 -4.39 5.05 13.50
N ARG A 43 -5.61 4.82 13.98
CA ARG A 43 -6.56 5.88 14.34
C ARG A 43 -6.45 6.29 15.80
N LYS A 44 -5.50 5.71 16.56
CA LYS A 44 -5.26 6.00 17.97
C LYS A 44 -6.50 5.81 18.83
N LEU A 45 -7.23 4.73 18.56
CA LEU A 45 -8.40 4.33 19.32
C LEU A 45 -8.03 3.21 20.29
N ALA A 46 -8.75 3.15 21.43
CA ALA A 46 -8.56 2.10 22.42
C ALA A 46 -9.00 0.74 21.85
N ALA A 47 -8.39 -0.33 22.34
CA ALA A 47 -8.69 -1.69 21.86
C ALA A 47 -10.16 -2.08 22.04
N ASP A 48 -10.83 -1.58 23.08
CA ASP A 48 -12.24 -1.85 23.36
C ASP A 48 -13.19 -0.97 22.54
N ALA A 49 -12.69 -0.01 21.77
CA ALA A 49 -13.52 0.86 20.93
C ALA A 49 -14.34 0.06 19.92
N VAL A 50 -13.85 -1.12 19.49
CA VAL A 50 -14.56 -2.00 18.56
C VAL A 50 -15.92 -2.43 19.08
N ALA A 51 -16.12 -2.47 20.39
CA ALA A 51 -17.37 -2.83 21.03
C ALA A 51 -18.34 -1.64 21.19
N THR A 52 -17.93 -0.43 20.80
CA THR A 52 -18.71 0.79 20.96
C THR A 52 -19.32 1.25 19.63
N PRO A 53 -20.41 2.02 19.65
CA PRO A 53 -20.96 2.62 18.43
C PRO A 53 -19.99 3.58 17.73
N ALA A 54 -19.07 4.20 18.46
CA ALA A 54 -18.10 5.15 17.93
C ALA A 54 -17.18 4.52 16.89
N VAL A 55 -16.99 3.20 16.90
CA VAL A 55 -16.17 2.52 15.91
C VAL A 55 -16.71 2.72 14.48
N PHE A 56 -18.05 2.76 14.33
CA PHE A 56 -18.65 2.95 13.01
C PHE A 56 -18.40 4.35 12.46
N ASP A 57 -18.42 5.39 13.29
CA ASP A 57 -18.10 6.75 12.85
C ASP A 57 -16.66 6.81 12.36
N ALA A 58 -15.73 6.21 13.09
CA ALA A 58 -14.32 6.15 12.70
C ALA A 58 -14.11 5.33 11.42
N LEU A 59 -14.83 4.22 11.26
CA LEU A 59 -14.75 3.38 10.06
C LEU A 59 -15.33 4.09 8.84
N ILE A 60 -16.44 4.80 8.99
CA ILE A 60 -17.05 5.57 7.91
C ILE A 60 -16.07 6.67 7.45
N GLU A 61 -15.46 7.38 8.38
CA GLU A 61 -14.46 8.40 8.05
C GLU A 61 -13.25 7.78 7.32
N ALA A 62 -12.76 6.63 7.80
CA ALA A 62 -11.66 5.92 7.14
C ALA A 62 -12.04 5.46 5.74
N ALA A 63 -13.27 5.00 5.53
CA ALA A 63 -13.77 4.57 4.22
C ALA A 63 -13.90 5.74 3.24
N ARG A 64 -14.23 6.94 3.74
CA ARG A 64 -14.31 8.16 2.92
C ARG A 64 -12.93 8.69 2.53
N ASN A 65 -11.94 8.49 3.38
CA ASN A 65 -10.59 9.03 3.20
C ASN A 65 -9.55 7.96 3.57
N PRO A 66 -9.41 6.90 2.74
CA PRO A 66 -8.45 5.81 3.04
C PRO A 66 -7.01 6.29 3.15
N GLU A 67 -6.64 7.36 2.42
CA GLU A 67 -5.29 7.94 2.44
C GLU A 67 -5.03 8.84 3.65
N GLY A 68 -5.99 9.00 4.54
CA GLY A 68 -5.86 9.83 5.74
C GLY A 68 -4.90 9.30 6.79
N VAL A 69 -4.46 8.05 6.68
CA VAL A 69 -3.43 7.44 7.53
C VAL A 69 -2.53 6.51 6.73
N GLY A 70 -1.32 6.30 7.24
CA GLY A 70 -0.35 5.39 6.64
C GLY A 70 0.22 5.90 5.32
N PHE A 71 0.69 4.98 4.50
CA PHE A 71 1.30 5.28 3.22
C PHE A 71 0.37 4.92 2.08
N SER A 72 0.23 5.84 1.12
CA SER A 72 -0.61 5.63 -0.08
C SER A 72 0.10 6.13 -1.33
N TRP A 73 -0.21 5.49 -2.45
CA TRP A 73 0.08 6.00 -3.78
C TRP A 73 -1.20 6.53 -4.41
N CYS A 74 -1.14 7.72 -4.99
CA CYS A 74 -2.24 8.28 -5.79
C CYS A 74 -1.76 8.57 -7.20
N ASN A 75 -2.51 8.10 -8.20
CA ASN A 75 -2.15 8.26 -9.60
C ASN A 75 -2.92 9.42 -10.21
N ASP A 76 -2.25 10.56 -10.38
CA ASP A 76 -2.81 11.78 -10.97
C ASP A 76 -2.52 11.87 -12.47
N THR A 77 -2.09 10.77 -13.11
CA THR A 77 -1.85 10.71 -14.56
C THR A 77 -3.05 10.10 -15.28
N LYS A 78 -3.02 10.16 -16.59
CA LYS A 78 -4.02 9.50 -17.45
C LYS A 78 -3.69 8.03 -17.74
N TYR A 79 -2.54 7.53 -17.29
CA TYR A 79 -2.08 6.18 -17.55
C TYR A 79 -2.27 5.29 -16.33
N PRO A 80 -2.43 3.97 -16.50
CA PRO A 80 -2.19 3.06 -15.40
C PRO A 80 -0.73 3.15 -14.95
N VAL A 81 -0.50 2.97 -13.65
CA VAL A 81 0.85 2.98 -13.07
C VAL A 81 1.09 1.66 -12.35
N MET A 82 2.28 1.10 -12.55
CA MET A 82 2.73 -0.09 -11.82
C MET A 82 3.76 0.35 -10.79
N ALA A 83 3.45 0.11 -9.51
CA ALA A 83 4.27 0.56 -8.39
C ALA A 83 4.89 -0.61 -7.64
N SER A 84 6.10 -0.39 -7.16
CA SER A 84 6.83 -1.33 -6.31
C SER A 84 7.16 -0.68 -4.98
N LEU A 85 7.06 -1.47 -3.92
CA LEU A 85 7.26 -1.06 -2.55
C LEU A 85 8.49 -1.75 -1.96
N GLY A 86 9.29 -0.98 -1.22
CA GLY A 86 10.33 -1.54 -0.37
C GLY A 86 10.10 -1.14 1.07
N PHE A 87 10.43 -2.03 2.00
CA PHE A 87 10.36 -1.75 3.44
C PHE A 87 11.38 -2.61 4.19
N ALA A 88 11.83 -2.13 5.35
CA ALA A 88 12.75 -2.88 6.18
C ALA A 88 12.02 -3.98 6.95
N GLU A 89 12.54 -5.19 6.88
CA GLU A 89 12.01 -6.34 7.63
C GLU A 89 13.19 -7.17 8.10
N MET A 90 13.26 -7.40 9.40
CA MET A 90 14.31 -8.23 10.04
C MET A 90 15.74 -7.84 9.62
N GLY A 91 16.00 -6.54 9.53
CA GLY A 91 17.33 -6.02 9.20
C GLY A 91 17.64 -5.97 7.70
N SER A 92 16.74 -6.42 6.86
CA SER A 92 16.88 -6.38 5.39
C SER A 92 15.79 -5.53 4.77
N ILE A 93 16.06 -5.01 3.57
CA ILE A 93 15.02 -4.36 2.77
C ILE A 93 14.35 -5.42 1.92
N VAL A 94 13.04 -5.50 2.02
CA VAL A 94 12.22 -6.36 1.17
C VAL A 94 11.55 -5.48 0.11
N THR A 95 11.70 -5.84 -1.17
CA THR A 95 10.96 -5.20 -2.26
C THR A 95 9.85 -6.14 -2.71
N ARG A 96 8.72 -5.55 -3.06
CA ARG A 96 7.51 -6.30 -3.43
C ARG A 96 6.78 -5.56 -4.55
N GLY A 97 6.25 -6.26 -5.50
CA GLY A 97 5.50 -5.67 -6.61
C GLY A 97 4.78 -6.73 -7.44
N TRP A 98 4.02 -6.30 -8.38
CA TRP A 98 3.73 -4.91 -8.73
C TRP A 98 2.30 -4.60 -8.32
N TYR A 99 2.08 -3.37 -7.86
CA TYR A 99 0.75 -2.87 -7.51
C TYR A 99 0.26 -2.01 -8.66
N ARG A 100 -0.91 -2.35 -9.19
CA ARG A 100 -1.52 -1.55 -10.26
C ARG A 100 -2.34 -0.42 -9.63
N VAL A 101 -2.05 0.81 -10.04
CA VAL A 101 -2.77 2.01 -9.61
C VAL A 101 -3.40 2.63 -10.84
N GLU A 102 -4.72 2.54 -10.96
CA GLU A 102 -5.43 3.09 -12.11
C GLU A 102 -5.42 4.62 -12.08
N SER A 103 -5.63 5.24 -13.25
CA SER A 103 -5.74 6.68 -13.36
C SER A 103 -6.82 7.21 -12.40
N GLY A 104 -6.48 8.21 -11.60
CA GLY A 104 -7.38 8.80 -10.62
C GLY A 104 -7.59 7.99 -9.35
N GLN A 105 -6.93 6.84 -9.21
CA GLN A 105 -7.05 5.94 -8.06
C GLN A 105 -5.94 6.20 -7.04
N CYS A 106 -6.26 5.98 -5.76
CA CYS A 106 -5.27 5.84 -4.71
C CYS A 106 -5.25 4.39 -4.23
N VAL A 107 -4.06 3.86 -3.98
CA VAL A 107 -3.83 2.51 -3.45
C VAL A 107 -3.00 2.62 -2.18
N ARG A 108 -3.42 1.91 -1.15
CA ARG A 108 -2.73 1.84 0.11
C ARG A 108 -2.15 0.43 0.26
N PRO A 109 -0.84 0.24 0.01
CA PRO A 109 -0.25 -1.09 0.15
C PRO A 109 -0.21 -1.52 1.61
N ASP A 110 -0.32 -2.82 1.85
CA ASP A 110 -0.18 -3.36 3.19
C ASP A 110 1.28 -3.33 3.61
N LEU A 111 1.57 -2.61 4.71
CA LEU A 111 2.89 -2.55 5.31
C LEU A 111 2.95 -3.50 6.49
N ARG A 112 3.90 -4.42 6.48
CA ARG A 112 4.15 -5.28 7.64
C ARG A 112 4.82 -4.45 8.74
N GLY A 113 4.27 -4.55 9.95
CA GLY A 113 4.76 -3.76 11.07
C GLY A 113 4.40 -2.28 10.94
N ASP A 114 5.24 -1.43 11.50
CA ASP A 114 5.07 0.02 11.50
C ASP A 114 6.40 0.66 11.06
N PRO A 115 6.73 0.56 9.77
CA PRO A 115 8.03 1.05 9.30
C PRO A 115 8.10 2.58 9.36
N ARG A 116 9.26 3.10 9.75
CA ARG A 116 9.53 4.53 9.74
C ARG A 116 9.85 5.04 8.35
N ARG A 117 10.14 4.15 7.41
CA ARG A 117 10.63 4.48 6.08
C ARG A 117 10.16 3.43 5.10
N VAL A 118 9.71 3.86 3.94
CA VAL A 118 9.42 2.99 2.81
C VAL A 118 10.20 3.45 1.59
N TYR A 119 10.31 2.56 0.63
CA TYR A 119 10.98 2.82 -0.64
C TYR A 119 9.94 2.66 -1.74
N SER A 120 9.93 3.59 -2.69
CA SER A 120 8.89 3.67 -3.70
C SER A 120 9.48 3.82 -5.08
N TYR A 121 9.01 2.99 -6.01
CA TYR A 121 9.25 3.14 -7.43
C TYR A 121 7.99 2.86 -8.20
N ALA A 122 7.74 3.61 -9.26
CA ALA A 122 6.59 3.37 -10.12
C ALA A 122 6.88 3.79 -11.55
N GLU A 123 6.18 3.17 -12.49
CA GLU A 123 6.27 3.52 -13.91
C GLU A 123 4.89 3.48 -14.54
N ALA A 124 4.63 4.40 -15.46
CA ALA A 124 3.41 4.42 -16.23
C ALA A 124 3.46 3.35 -17.31
N VAL A 125 2.32 2.70 -17.56
CA VAL A 125 2.20 1.69 -18.61
C VAL A 125 1.05 2.06 -19.55
N ASP A 126 1.15 1.60 -20.81
CA ASP A 126 0.07 1.78 -21.78
C ASP A 126 -0.96 0.64 -21.68
N GLY A 127 -1.94 0.66 -22.56
CA GLY A 127 -3.00 -0.36 -22.58
C GLY A 127 -2.50 -1.78 -22.88
N SER A 128 -1.29 -1.93 -23.43
CA SER A 128 -0.67 -3.24 -23.69
C SER A 128 0.30 -3.65 -22.58
N GLY A 129 0.45 -2.86 -21.51
CA GLY A 129 1.36 -3.12 -20.41
C GLY A 129 2.80 -2.71 -20.65
N ARG A 130 3.07 -1.99 -21.74
CA ARG A 130 4.41 -1.47 -22.04
C ARG A 130 4.64 -0.16 -21.30
N THR A 131 5.87 0.06 -20.87
CA THR A 131 6.26 1.32 -20.22
C THR A 131 6.04 2.50 -21.16
N VAL A 132 5.35 3.53 -20.68
CA VAL A 132 5.16 4.79 -21.38
C VAL A 132 6.48 5.54 -21.36
N LYS A 133 6.89 6.06 -22.53
CA LYS A 133 8.13 6.83 -22.66
C LYS A 133 7.85 8.25 -23.14
N ARG A 134 8.66 9.18 -22.65
CA ARG A 134 8.78 10.55 -23.14
C ARG A 134 10.14 10.67 -23.84
N GLY A 135 10.17 10.54 -25.17
CA GLY A 135 11.42 10.32 -25.91
C GLY A 135 12.00 8.95 -25.56
N ASP A 136 13.23 8.90 -25.09
CA ASP A 136 13.89 7.67 -24.69
C ASP A 136 13.76 7.39 -23.17
N THR A 137 13.12 8.29 -22.43
CA THR A 137 13.02 8.19 -20.97
C THR A 137 11.66 7.65 -20.55
N ALA A 138 11.66 6.62 -19.70
CA ALA A 138 10.44 6.09 -19.14
C ALA A 138 9.76 7.15 -18.26
N LEU A 139 8.42 7.21 -18.32
CA LEU A 139 7.66 8.02 -17.39
C LEU A 139 7.59 7.23 -16.07
N SER A 140 8.41 7.64 -15.12
CA SER A 140 8.60 6.92 -13.88
C SER A 140 8.81 7.86 -12.69
N TRP A 141 8.61 7.33 -11.51
CA TRP A 141 8.76 8.05 -10.24
C TRP A 141 9.57 7.17 -9.30
N GLY A 142 10.81 7.57 -9.08
CA GLY A 142 11.76 6.84 -8.25
C GLY A 142 12.76 7.80 -7.62
N GLY A 143 13.92 7.28 -7.32
CA GLY A 143 15.00 8.03 -6.68
C GLY A 143 16.36 7.48 -7.04
N THR A 144 17.23 7.34 -6.05
CA THR A 144 18.63 6.97 -6.27
C THR A 144 19.06 5.68 -5.57
N LEU A 145 18.18 5.09 -4.73
CA LEU A 145 18.53 3.85 -4.04
C LEU A 145 18.27 2.64 -4.94
N ALA A 146 19.35 1.94 -5.32
CA ALA A 146 19.24 0.77 -6.18
C ALA A 146 18.82 -0.46 -5.37
N LEU A 147 17.68 -1.04 -5.75
CA LEU A 147 17.17 -2.29 -5.19
C LEU A 147 16.75 -3.20 -6.34
N CYS A 148 16.71 -4.50 -6.08
CA CYS A 148 16.30 -5.46 -7.11
C CYS A 148 14.77 -5.52 -7.25
N THR A 149 14.32 -5.59 -8.49
CA THR A 149 12.94 -5.93 -8.86
C THR A 149 12.96 -7.02 -9.93
N ARG A 150 11.79 -7.55 -10.26
CA ARG A 150 11.63 -8.54 -11.32
C ARG A 150 10.39 -8.22 -12.12
N ASP A 151 10.40 -8.56 -13.40
CA ASP A 151 9.19 -8.51 -14.21
C ASP A 151 8.18 -9.52 -13.65
N GLY A 152 6.92 -9.15 -13.64
CA GLY A 152 5.89 -9.95 -12.99
C GLY A 152 5.94 -9.82 -11.47
N ARG A 153 5.09 -10.59 -10.81
CA ARG A 153 4.95 -10.54 -9.34
C ARG A 153 6.21 -11.02 -8.63
N PHE A 154 6.62 -10.31 -7.57
CA PHE A 154 7.84 -10.65 -6.83
C PHE A 154 7.81 -10.19 -5.38
N GLU A 155 8.64 -10.83 -4.57
CA GLU A 155 9.07 -10.39 -3.25
C GLU A 155 10.54 -10.79 -3.09
N LEU A 156 11.44 -9.81 -2.88
CA LEU A 156 12.89 -10.00 -2.86
C LEU A 156 13.50 -9.37 -1.61
N ALA A 157 14.37 -10.10 -0.94
CA ALA A 157 15.08 -9.64 0.26
C ALA A 157 16.57 -9.41 0.03
N ASP A 158 17.15 -9.90 -1.07
CA ASP A 158 18.56 -9.73 -1.42
C ASP A 158 18.68 -8.82 -2.64
N HIS A 159 19.44 -7.74 -2.51
CA HIS A 159 19.57 -6.70 -3.53
C HIS A 159 21.00 -6.57 -4.06
N LYS A 160 21.81 -7.61 -3.89
CA LYS A 160 23.17 -7.65 -4.44
C LYS A 160 23.12 -8.23 -5.84
N ASP A 161 23.92 -7.64 -6.73
CA ASP A 161 24.15 -8.16 -8.06
C ASP A 161 22.86 -8.49 -8.83
N CYS A 162 21.91 -7.56 -8.83
CA CYS A 162 20.59 -7.76 -9.45
C CYS A 162 20.69 -8.31 -10.86
N ALA A 163 21.44 -7.63 -11.75
CA ALA A 163 21.56 -8.01 -13.16
C ALA A 163 22.19 -9.40 -13.33
N ALA A 164 23.23 -9.72 -12.55
CA ALA A 164 23.90 -11.03 -12.60
C ALA A 164 22.98 -12.17 -12.20
N ARG A 165 21.96 -11.87 -11.37
CA ARG A 165 20.96 -12.83 -10.92
C ARG A 165 19.70 -12.86 -11.78
N GLY A 166 19.71 -12.18 -12.92
CA GLY A 166 18.56 -12.11 -13.81
C GLY A 166 17.45 -11.18 -13.32
N LEU A 167 17.77 -10.26 -12.41
CA LEU A 167 16.84 -9.30 -11.86
C LEU A 167 17.13 -7.91 -12.41
N ASN A 168 16.17 -7.01 -12.26
CA ASN A 168 16.35 -5.61 -12.62
C ASN A 168 16.93 -4.83 -11.43
N SER A 169 17.86 -3.94 -11.71
CA SER A 169 18.31 -2.94 -10.74
C SER A 169 17.43 -1.70 -10.93
N THR A 170 16.68 -1.34 -9.91
CA THR A 170 15.67 -0.30 -9.98
C THR A 170 15.95 0.78 -8.95
N SER A 171 15.84 2.05 -9.34
CA SER A 171 16.19 3.18 -8.49
C SER A 171 14.97 3.69 -7.72
N PHE A 172 14.92 3.39 -6.44
CA PHE A 172 13.80 3.73 -5.54
C PHE A 172 14.01 5.07 -4.87
N ALA A 173 12.91 5.79 -4.66
CA ALA A 173 12.87 6.93 -3.76
C ALA A 173 12.79 6.46 -2.32
N VAL A 174 13.47 7.17 -1.43
CA VAL A 174 13.39 6.93 0.02
C VAL A 174 12.35 7.87 0.60
N ILE A 175 11.31 7.30 1.19
CA ILE A 175 10.19 8.04 1.76
C ILE A 175 10.20 7.89 3.27
N ASP A 176 10.43 8.99 3.96
CA ASP A 176 10.40 9.03 5.43
C ASP A 176 8.94 9.21 5.88
N LEU A 177 8.43 8.24 6.61
CA LEU A 177 7.08 8.30 7.17
C LEU A 177 7.04 9.13 8.46
N GLY A 178 8.15 9.19 9.19
CA GLY A 178 8.28 10.00 10.39
C GLY A 178 7.16 9.78 11.39
N ASN A 179 6.70 10.88 11.98
CA ASN A 179 5.57 10.89 12.92
C ASN A 179 4.28 11.40 12.28
N GLN A 180 4.26 11.52 10.96
CA GLN A 180 3.06 11.99 10.24
C GLN A 180 1.99 10.90 10.22
N PRO A 181 0.72 11.26 10.41
CA PRO A 181 -0.36 10.26 10.36
C PRO A 181 -0.55 9.69 8.96
N ALA A 182 -0.27 10.48 7.92
CA ALA A 182 -0.43 10.07 6.54
C ALA A 182 0.71 10.58 5.66
N THR A 183 1.11 9.76 4.70
CA THR A 183 2.10 10.13 3.67
C THR A 183 1.57 9.64 2.32
N ILE A 184 1.45 10.55 1.36
CA ILE A 184 0.95 10.25 0.02
C ILE A 184 2.05 10.54 -0.98
N VAL A 185 2.39 9.55 -1.80
CA VAL A 185 3.20 9.75 -2.99
C VAL A 185 2.26 9.88 -4.19
N ARG A 186 2.35 11.01 -4.88
CA ARG A 186 1.51 11.29 -6.04
C ARG A 186 2.32 11.12 -7.32
N PHE A 187 1.78 10.33 -8.23
CA PHE A 187 2.35 10.18 -9.56
C PHE A 187 1.70 11.23 -10.47
N LYS A 188 2.47 12.22 -10.84
CA LYS A 188 2.01 13.30 -11.72
C LYS A 188 2.71 13.22 -13.05
N ASP A 189 2.02 13.62 -14.10
CA ASP A 189 2.64 13.72 -15.44
C ASP A 189 3.73 14.79 -15.40
N GLN A 190 4.89 14.44 -15.95
CA GLN A 190 6.09 15.30 -15.95
C GLN A 190 6.30 16.02 -17.26
#